data_f7240f361a5e2e71aac24632402c8ff3
#
_entry.id   f7240f361a5e2e71aac24632402c8ff3
#
_cell.length_a   1.000
_cell.length_b   1.000
_cell.length_c   1.000
_cell.angle_alpha   90.00
_cell.angle_beta   90.00
_cell.angle_gamma   90.00
#
_symmetry.space_group_name_H-M   'P 1'
#
loop_
_entity.id
_entity.type
_entity.pdbx_description
1 polymer ?
#
loop_
_entity_poly.entity_id
_entity_poly.type
_entity_poly.pdbx_seq_one_letter_code
_entity_poly.pdbx_strand_id
1 'polypeptide(L)'
;MKVLSVASEVYPLIKTGGLADVAGALPSALAAHAVEMQVLLPGYKQVMAKLPNPVRLLEFDDLLGAQAAVLACRMDGVQYLVLDAPSLFDRDGGPYTDAAGADHPDNWKRFAALSRAAATIAEDGIDGWIPDIVHAHDWQAGLTPAYMKHGKAVATPTVMTVHNLAFQGQFGPDIFPDLGLPNQTSR
;
A
#
# COMPACT_ATOMS: atom_id res chain seq x y z
N MET A 1 9.36 -17.79 -5.12
CA MET A 1 9.71 -16.41 -4.75
C MET A 1 8.43 -15.70 -4.31
N LYS A 2 8.47 -15.05 -3.14
CA LYS A 2 7.32 -14.34 -2.56
C LYS A 2 7.46 -12.84 -2.80
N VAL A 3 6.43 -12.20 -3.33
CA VAL A 3 6.45 -10.77 -3.65
C VAL A 3 5.27 -10.07 -3.00
N LEU A 4 5.53 -9.00 -2.25
CA LEU A 4 4.50 -8.07 -1.78
C LEU A 4 4.38 -6.93 -2.79
N SER A 5 3.28 -6.88 -3.53
CA SER A 5 2.93 -5.76 -4.39
C SER A 5 2.17 -4.71 -3.59
N VAL A 6 2.59 -3.45 -3.65
CA VAL A 6 1.99 -2.33 -2.90
C VAL A 6 1.46 -1.31 -3.89
N ALA A 7 0.14 -1.16 -3.96
CA ALA A 7 -0.51 -0.31 -4.95
C ALA A 7 -1.70 0.44 -4.35
N SER A 8 -1.91 1.67 -4.82
CA SER A 8 -3.08 2.47 -4.42
C SER A 8 -4.37 2.06 -5.11
N GLU A 9 -4.27 1.32 -6.21
CA GLU A 9 -5.39 0.81 -6.99
C GLU A 9 -5.10 -0.60 -7.50
N VAL A 10 -6.12 -1.45 -7.55
CA VAL A 10 -6.02 -2.82 -8.07
C VAL A 10 -7.34 -3.22 -8.70
N TYR A 11 -7.36 -3.53 -10.00
CA TYR A 11 -8.53 -4.13 -10.65
C TYR A 11 -8.76 -5.58 -10.17
N PRO A 12 -9.99 -6.03 -9.90
CA PRO A 12 -11.27 -5.34 -10.11
C PRO A 12 -11.78 -4.55 -8.90
N LEU A 13 -11.02 -4.46 -7.82
CA LEU A 13 -11.48 -3.84 -6.57
C LEU A 13 -11.69 -2.34 -6.71
N ILE A 14 -10.70 -1.64 -7.27
CA ILE A 14 -10.77 -0.20 -7.54
C ILE A 14 -9.87 0.17 -8.71
N LYS A 15 -10.33 1.09 -9.56
CA LYS A 15 -9.60 1.53 -10.75
C LYS A 15 -9.95 2.97 -11.10
N THR A 16 -8.91 3.79 -11.31
CA THR A 16 -9.00 5.12 -11.95
C THR A 16 -8.13 5.19 -13.21
N GLY A 17 -7.03 4.44 -13.27
CA GLY A 17 -6.07 4.46 -14.36
C GLY A 17 -5.44 3.11 -14.67
N GLY A 18 -4.36 3.11 -15.47
CA GLY A 18 -3.68 1.91 -15.94
C GLY A 18 -2.90 1.16 -14.85
N LEU A 19 -2.53 1.85 -13.74
CA LEU A 19 -1.87 1.21 -12.59
C LEU A 19 -2.71 0.03 -12.08
N ALA A 20 -4.01 0.21 -11.94
CA ALA A 20 -4.92 -0.82 -11.43
C ALA A 20 -4.91 -2.09 -12.30
N ASP A 21 -4.84 -1.93 -13.63
CA ASP A 21 -4.80 -3.08 -14.56
C ASP A 21 -3.51 -3.87 -14.39
N VAL A 22 -2.37 -3.19 -14.30
CA VAL A 22 -1.07 -3.83 -14.10
C VAL A 22 -1.02 -4.53 -12.73
N ALA A 23 -1.36 -3.83 -11.66
CA ALA A 23 -1.34 -4.39 -10.30
C ALA A 23 -2.28 -5.59 -10.15
N GLY A 24 -3.43 -5.57 -10.82
CA GLY A 24 -4.40 -6.67 -10.82
C GLY A 24 -3.98 -7.87 -11.68
N ALA A 25 -3.26 -7.65 -12.79
CA ALA A 25 -2.85 -8.72 -13.69
C ALA A 25 -1.57 -9.43 -13.27
N LEU A 26 -0.63 -8.73 -12.63
CA LEU A 26 0.69 -9.27 -12.28
C LEU A 26 0.65 -10.56 -11.45
N PRO A 27 -0.18 -10.70 -10.40
CA PRO A 27 -0.18 -11.92 -9.59
C PRO A 27 -0.43 -13.18 -10.40
N SER A 28 -1.45 -13.16 -11.26
CA SER A 28 -1.80 -14.31 -12.11
C SER A 28 -0.77 -14.54 -13.21
N ALA A 29 -0.23 -13.48 -13.82
CA ALA A 29 0.77 -13.58 -14.88
C ALA A 29 2.08 -14.16 -14.35
N LEU A 30 2.49 -13.80 -13.16
CA LEU A 30 3.75 -14.25 -12.55
C LEU A 30 3.64 -15.62 -11.85
N ALA A 31 2.43 -16.10 -11.56
CA ALA A 31 2.23 -17.41 -10.95
C ALA A 31 2.81 -18.55 -11.81
N ALA A 32 2.75 -18.43 -13.14
CA ALA A 32 3.36 -19.39 -14.09
C ALA A 32 4.90 -19.44 -13.98
N HIS A 33 5.52 -18.45 -13.36
CA HIS A 33 6.97 -18.34 -13.14
C HIS A 33 7.38 -18.65 -11.69
N ALA A 34 6.54 -19.39 -10.94
CA ALA A 34 6.74 -19.73 -9.53
C ALA A 34 6.92 -18.50 -8.62
N VAL A 35 6.24 -17.40 -8.95
CA VAL A 35 6.15 -16.21 -8.10
C VAL A 35 4.80 -16.22 -7.39
N GLU A 36 4.83 -16.21 -6.07
CA GLU A 36 3.68 -16.02 -5.22
C GLU A 36 3.58 -14.53 -4.87
N MET A 37 2.58 -13.84 -5.43
CA MET A 37 2.40 -12.41 -5.19
C MET A 37 1.14 -12.16 -4.38
N GLN A 38 1.30 -11.44 -3.26
CA GLN A 38 0.19 -10.87 -2.51
C GLN A 38 0.15 -9.36 -2.76
N VAL A 39 -1.06 -8.78 -2.78
CA VAL A 39 -1.25 -7.37 -3.14
C VAL A 39 -1.81 -6.61 -1.96
N LEU A 40 -1.05 -5.61 -1.47
CA LEU A 40 -1.50 -4.68 -0.44
C LEU A 40 -2.07 -3.42 -1.10
N LEU A 41 -3.30 -3.06 -0.69
CA LEU A 41 -3.98 -1.85 -1.14
C LEU A 41 -4.76 -1.19 0.00
N PRO A 42 -5.12 0.11 -0.13
CA PRO A 42 -5.94 0.79 0.87
C PRO A 42 -7.38 0.26 0.93
N GLY A 43 -7.93 0.22 2.12
CA GLY A 43 -9.33 -0.11 2.40
C GLY A 43 -10.27 1.08 2.14
N TYR A 44 -10.30 1.56 0.91
CA TYR A 44 -11.30 2.55 0.52
C TYR A 44 -12.72 2.00 0.70
N LYS A 45 -13.68 2.87 0.95
CA LYS A 45 -15.09 2.50 1.14
C LYS A 45 -15.59 1.52 0.06
N GLN A 46 -15.24 1.78 -1.22
CA GLN A 46 -15.62 0.93 -2.33
C GLN A 46 -14.91 -0.42 -2.35
N VAL A 47 -13.68 -0.49 -1.85
CA VAL A 47 -12.92 -1.74 -1.71
C VAL A 47 -13.51 -2.59 -0.59
N MET A 48 -13.69 -1.99 0.59
CA MET A 48 -14.25 -2.69 1.76
C MET A 48 -15.62 -3.33 1.47
N ALA A 49 -16.46 -2.67 0.69
CA ALA A 49 -17.78 -3.17 0.30
C ALA A 49 -17.74 -4.40 -0.62
N LYS A 50 -16.59 -4.70 -1.25
CA LYS A 50 -16.43 -5.82 -2.21
C LYS A 50 -15.72 -7.03 -1.61
N LEU A 51 -15.18 -6.94 -0.40
CA LEU A 51 -14.38 -8.02 0.18
C LEU A 51 -15.25 -9.19 0.63
N PRO A 52 -15.09 -10.41 0.08
CA PRO A 52 -15.76 -11.59 0.60
C PRO A 52 -15.03 -12.11 1.85
N ASN A 53 -15.72 -12.18 2.97
CA ASN A 53 -15.25 -12.79 4.22
C ASN A 53 -13.79 -12.38 4.60
N PRO A 54 -13.48 -11.08 4.74
CA PRO A 54 -12.13 -10.65 5.10
C PRO A 54 -11.75 -11.14 6.50
N VAL A 55 -10.49 -11.57 6.66
CA VAL A 55 -9.91 -12.01 7.92
C VAL A 55 -8.88 -10.98 8.39
N ARG A 56 -9.01 -10.52 9.63
CA ARG A 56 -8.06 -9.59 10.24
C ARG A 56 -6.79 -10.34 10.66
N LEU A 57 -5.63 -9.92 10.14
CA LEU A 57 -4.35 -10.60 10.36
C LEU A 57 -3.32 -9.76 11.13
N LEU A 58 -3.36 -8.43 11.01
CA LEU A 58 -2.39 -7.54 11.65
C LEU A 58 -3.12 -6.31 12.17
N GLU A 59 -2.74 -5.83 13.34
CA GLU A 59 -3.32 -4.64 13.95
C GLU A 59 -2.25 -3.60 14.25
N PHE A 60 -2.61 -2.33 14.11
CA PHE A 60 -1.80 -1.17 14.47
C PHE A 60 -2.59 -0.31 15.43
N ASP A 61 -2.10 -0.14 16.65
CA ASP A 61 -2.67 0.80 17.61
C ASP A 61 -2.44 2.24 17.16
N ASP A 62 -1.29 2.48 16.53
CA ASP A 62 -0.88 3.78 15.97
C ASP A 62 -0.10 3.60 14.67
N LEU A 63 -0.76 3.79 13.54
CA LEU A 63 -0.14 3.87 12.23
C LEU A 63 -0.18 5.32 11.74
N LEU A 64 0.87 6.10 12.07
CA LEU A 64 0.93 7.54 11.78
C LEU A 64 -0.29 8.31 12.33
N GLY A 65 -0.71 8.04 13.55
CA GLY A 65 -1.85 8.67 14.20
C GLY A 65 -3.21 8.05 13.86
N ALA A 66 -3.25 6.90 13.18
CA ALA A 66 -4.48 6.18 12.85
C ALA A 66 -4.46 4.79 13.47
N GLN A 67 -5.58 4.35 14.03
CA GLN A 67 -5.82 2.93 14.27
C GLN A 67 -6.05 2.23 12.93
N ALA A 68 -5.41 1.10 12.72
CA ALA A 68 -5.49 0.38 11.46
C ALA A 68 -5.36 -1.13 11.65
N ALA A 69 -5.80 -1.88 10.64
CA ALA A 69 -5.58 -3.31 10.55
C ALA A 69 -5.28 -3.72 9.10
N VAL A 70 -4.62 -4.85 8.90
CA VAL A 70 -4.55 -5.49 7.60
C VAL A 70 -5.52 -6.66 7.57
N LEU A 71 -6.44 -6.59 6.63
CA LEU A 71 -7.41 -7.65 6.35
C LEU A 71 -6.94 -8.47 5.16
N ALA A 72 -7.02 -9.79 5.28
CA ALA A 72 -6.74 -10.70 4.18
C ALA A 72 -8.03 -11.16 3.52
N CYS A 73 -8.03 -11.19 2.21
CA CYS A 73 -9.15 -11.67 1.41
C CYS A 73 -8.65 -12.36 0.14
N ARG A 74 -9.18 -13.55 -0.19
CA ARG A 74 -8.79 -14.26 -1.40
C ARG A 74 -9.88 -14.15 -2.45
N MET A 75 -9.51 -13.69 -3.65
CA MET A 75 -10.41 -13.56 -4.80
C MET A 75 -9.70 -14.01 -6.06
N ASP A 76 -10.35 -14.84 -6.88
CA ASP A 76 -9.83 -15.34 -8.18
C ASP A 76 -8.40 -15.90 -8.10
N GLY A 77 -8.09 -16.57 -6.99
CA GLY A 77 -6.76 -17.16 -6.74
C GLY A 77 -5.70 -16.19 -6.22
N VAL A 78 -5.98 -14.88 -6.18
CA VAL A 78 -5.06 -13.84 -5.67
C VAL A 78 -5.36 -13.54 -4.20
N GLN A 79 -4.29 -13.41 -3.40
CA GLN A 79 -4.38 -12.96 -2.02
C GLN A 79 -4.27 -11.44 -1.97
N TYR A 80 -5.33 -10.79 -1.54
CA TYR A 80 -5.36 -9.35 -1.27
C TYR A 80 -5.16 -9.10 0.23
N LEU A 81 -4.34 -8.11 0.53
CA LEU A 81 -4.13 -7.53 1.84
C LEU A 81 -4.69 -6.11 1.79
N VAL A 82 -5.67 -5.80 2.63
CA VAL A 82 -6.36 -4.51 2.60
C VAL A 82 -6.07 -3.76 3.88
N LEU A 83 -5.49 -2.59 3.77
CA LEU A 83 -5.22 -1.71 4.90
C LEU A 83 -6.51 -1.01 5.32
N ASP A 84 -7.18 -1.58 6.31
CA ASP A 84 -8.36 -1.02 6.96
C ASP A 84 -7.92 0.06 7.97
N ALA A 85 -8.02 1.31 7.57
CA ALA A 85 -7.76 2.49 8.39
C ALA A 85 -8.86 3.52 8.13
N PRO A 86 -10.02 3.41 8.82
CA PRO A 86 -11.21 4.18 8.49
C PRO A 86 -11.01 5.70 8.51
N SER A 87 -10.23 6.22 9.45
CA SER A 87 -9.93 7.66 9.51
C SER A 87 -9.18 8.19 8.27
N LEU A 88 -8.48 7.30 7.53
CA LEU A 88 -7.71 7.63 6.34
C LEU A 88 -8.46 7.31 5.04
N PHE A 89 -9.23 6.20 5.00
CA PHE A 89 -9.73 5.65 3.74
C PHE A 89 -11.26 5.49 3.65
N ASP A 90 -12.01 5.51 4.76
CA ASP A 90 -13.48 5.48 4.72
C ASP A 90 -14.02 6.88 4.43
N ARG A 91 -13.90 7.30 3.17
CA ARG A 91 -14.29 8.61 2.67
C ARG A 91 -15.09 8.48 1.40
N ASP A 92 -15.99 9.45 1.19
CA ASP A 92 -16.70 9.60 -0.07
C ASP A 92 -15.76 10.21 -1.14
N GLY A 93 -16.02 9.91 -2.41
CA GLY A 93 -15.20 10.33 -3.54
C GLY A 93 -14.37 9.20 -4.14
N GLY A 94 -13.25 9.56 -4.74
CA GLY A 94 -12.30 8.63 -5.35
C GLY A 94 -11.15 8.24 -4.43
N PRO A 95 -10.20 7.42 -4.93
CA PRO A 95 -9.00 7.06 -4.18
C PRO A 95 -8.17 8.26 -3.73
N TYR A 96 -8.16 9.33 -4.50
CA TYR A 96 -7.29 10.50 -4.31
C TYR A 96 -8.04 11.77 -3.99
N THR A 97 -9.32 11.84 -4.38
CA THR A 97 -10.14 13.07 -4.37
C THR A 97 -11.40 12.88 -3.55
N ASP A 98 -11.88 13.98 -3.00
CA ASP A 98 -13.20 14.04 -2.36
C ASP A 98 -14.35 13.95 -3.38
N ALA A 99 -15.59 14.07 -2.89
CA ALA A 99 -16.79 14.02 -3.73
C ALA A 99 -16.91 15.23 -4.69
N ALA A 100 -16.19 16.31 -4.43
CA ALA A 100 -16.14 17.50 -5.30
C ALA A 100 -15.01 17.40 -6.35
N GLY A 101 -14.16 16.35 -6.28
CA GLY A 101 -13.05 16.14 -7.19
C GLY A 101 -11.76 16.85 -6.79
N ALA A 102 -11.70 17.43 -5.58
CA ALA A 102 -10.49 18.04 -5.04
C ALA A 102 -9.62 16.98 -4.32
N ASP A 103 -8.30 17.07 -4.48
CA ASP A 103 -7.38 16.19 -3.78
C ASP A 103 -7.54 16.30 -2.26
N HIS A 104 -7.51 15.16 -1.56
CA HIS A 104 -7.46 15.18 -0.11
C HIS A 104 -6.13 15.81 0.36
N PRO A 105 -6.17 16.85 1.22
CA PRO A 105 -4.96 17.57 1.64
C PRO A 105 -3.98 16.68 2.44
N ASP A 106 -4.47 15.60 3.01
CA ASP A 106 -3.71 14.61 3.76
C ASP A 106 -3.34 13.36 2.95
N ASN A 107 -3.34 13.41 1.62
CA ASN A 107 -2.93 12.30 0.77
C ASN A 107 -1.52 11.80 1.10
N TRP A 108 -0.62 12.71 1.48
CA TRP A 108 0.72 12.34 1.95
C TRP A 108 0.66 11.36 3.13
N LYS A 109 -0.19 11.62 4.11
CA LYS A 109 -0.34 10.80 5.31
C LYS A 109 -1.03 9.46 4.99
N ARG A 110 -2.07 9.50 4.17
CA ARG A 110 -2.82 8.33 3.71
C ARG A 110 -1.89 7.31 3.06
N PHE A 111 -1.03 7.76 2.15
CA PHE A 111 -0.13 6.88 1.41
C PHE A 111 1.19 6.62 2.13
N ALA A 112 1.61 7.48 3.05
CA ALA A 112 2.66 7.14 4.02
C ALA A 112 2.22 5.97 4.92
N ALA A 113 0.97 5.95 5.38
CA ALA A 113 0.42 4.83 6.16
C ALA A 113 0.41 3.52 5.36
N LEU A 114 0.00 3.53 4.08
CA LEU A 114 0.10 2.38 3.19
C LEU A 114 1.54 1.86 3.10
N SER A 115 2.48 2.77 2.86
CA SER A 115 3.91 2.45 2.74
C SER A 115 4.49 1.92 4.05
N ARG A 116 4.08 2.46 5.19
CA ARG A 116 4.53 1.99 6.50
C ARG A 116 3.98 0.60 6.83
N ALA A 117 2.71 0.34 6.52
CA ALA A 117 2.12 -0.99 6.66
C ALA A 117 2.85 -2.04 5.80
N ALA A 118 3.20 -1.68 4.55
CA ALA A 118 3.99 -2.54 3.67
C ALA A 118 5.37 -2.86 4.26
N ALA A 119 6.07 -1.86 4.80
CA ALA A 119 7.36 -2.06 5.45
C ALA A 119 7.24 -2.98 6.68
N THR A 120 6.20 -2.83 7.50
CA THR A 120 5.94 -3.71 8.64
C THR A 120 5.72 -5.17 8.20
N ILE A 121 4.97 -5.38 7.11
CA ILE A 121 4.79 -6.74 6.55
C ILE A 121 6.12 -7.29 6.04
N ALA A 122 6.97 -6.46 5.44
CA ALA A 122 8.29 -6.89 5.00
C ALA A 122 9.24 -7.24 6.17
N GLU A 123 9.08 -6.57 7.31
CA GLU A 123 9.88 -6.76 8.53
C GLU A 123 9.48 -8.02 9.30
N ASP A 124 8.20 -8.14 9.59
CA ASP A 124 7.69 -9.10 10.57
C ASP A 124 6.86 -10.22 9.89
N GLY A 125 6.57 -10.07 8.60
CA GLY A 125 5.68 -10.97 7.87
C GLY A 125 4.20 -10.75 8.22
N ILE A 126 3.34 -11.56 7.62
CA ILE A 126 1.92 -11.62 7.91
C ILE A 126 1.43 -13.08 7.78
N ASP A 127 0.80 -13.60 8.81
CA ASP A 127 0.31 -15.00 8.87
C ASP A 127 1.36 -16.05 8.44
N GLY A 128 2.61 -15.87 8.92
CA GLY A 128 3.74 -16.75 8.58
C GLY A 128 4.30 -16.58 7.16
N TRP A 129 3.77 -15.62 6.38
CA TRP A 129 4.26 -15.28 5.06
C TRP A 129 5.16 -14.04 5.12
N ILE A 130 6.40 -14.16 4.65
CA ILE A 130 7.39 -13.06 4.58
C ILE A 130 7.78 -12.87 3.13
N PRO A 131 7.73 -11.65 2.56
CA PRO A 131 8.12 -11.42 1.18
C PRO A 131 9.64 -11.48 0.99
N ASP A 132 10.07 -12.07 -0.13
CA ASP A 132 11.44 -12.01 -0.61
C ASP A 132 11.75 -10.67 -1.29
N ILE A 133 10.73 -10.03 -1.87
CA ILE A 133 10.81 -8.75 -2.60
C ILE A 133 9.56 -7.93 -2.30
N VAL A 134 9.74 -6.60 -2.19
CA VAL A 134 8.62 -5.65 -2.15
C VAL A 134 8.58 -4.85 -3.44
N HIS A 135 7.44 -4.87 -4.13
CA HIS A 135 7.20 -4.15 -5.37
C HIS A 135 6.24 -2.98 -5.14
N ALA A 136 6.77 -1.78 -5.11
CA ALA A 136 6.02 -0.55 -4.90
C ALA A 136 5.59 0.07 -6.24
N HIS A 137 4.35 0.57 -6.31
CA HIS A 137 3.79 1.19 -7.50
C HIS A 137 3.47 2.67 -7.27
N ASP A 138 4.09 3.53 -8.07
CA ASP A 138 3.95 4.99 -8.07
C ASP A 138 4.27 5.67 -6.72
N TRP A 139 4.08 6.98 -6.65
CA TRP A 139 4.40 7.78 -5.47
C TRP A 139 3.61 7.35 -4.21
N GLN A 140 2.42 6.81 -4.39
CA GLN A 140 1.58 6.36 -3.29
C GLN A 140 2.20 5.20 -2.49
N ALA A 141 3.04 4.41 -3.11
CA ALA A 141 3.83 3.37 -2.45
C ALA A 141 5.31 3.77 -2.30
N GLY A 142 5.67 4.98 -2.72
CA GLY A 142 7.05 5.43 -2.85
C GLY A 142 7.84 5.56 -1.55
N LEU A 143 7.17 5.73 -0.41
CA LEU A 143 7.83 5.75 0.90
C LEU A 143 8.15 4.34 1.44
N THR A 144 7.65 3.27 0.83
CA THR A 144 7.93 1.89 1.28
C THR A 144 9.42 1.59 1.34
N PRO A 145 10.23 1.84 0.30
CA PRO A 145 11.68 1.62 0.37
C PRO A 145 12.37 2.44 1.46
N ALA A 146 11.89 3.67 1.71
CA ALA A 146 12.45 4.52 2.76
C ALA A 146 12.19 3.93 4.15
N TYR A 147 10.96 3.51 4.44
CA TYR A 147 10.64 2.86 5.70
C TYR A 147 11.41 1.54 5.90
N MET A 148 11.53 0.71 4.85
CA MET A 148 12.30 -0.52 4.91
C MET A 148 13.78 -0.26 5.17
N LYS A 149 14.37 0.76 4.52
CA LYS A 149 15.78 1.14 4.70
C LYS A 149 16.10 1.56 6.14
N HIS A 150 15.16 2.20 6.81
CA HIS A 150 15.32 2.69 8.19
C HIS A 150 14.68 1.76 9.24
N GLY A 151 14.13 0.63 8.80
CA GLY A 151 13.54 -0.42 9.64
C GLY A 151 14.39 -1.69 9.67
N LYS A 152 13.75 -2.80 10.01
CA LYS A 152 14.40 -4.13 10.09
C LYS A 152 14.52 -4.82 8.73
N ALA A 153 13.69 -4.46 7.75
CA ALA A 153 13.66 -5.08 6.42
C ALA A 153 14.69 -4.48 5.45
N VAL A 154 15.77 -3.88 5.97
CA VAL A 154 16.81 -3.19 5.17
C VAL A 154 17.46 -4.06 4.11
N ALA A 155 17.51 -5.38 4.32
CA ALA A 155 18.10 -6.33 3.38
C ALA A 155 17.12 -6.88 2.33
N THR A 156 15.81 -6.63 2.49
CA THR A 156 14.80 -7.09 1.53
C THR A 156 14.81 -6.19 0.28
N PRO A 157 15.04 -6.76 -0.91
CA PRO A 157 15.07 -5.99 -2.15
C PRO A 157 13.74 -5.29 -2.45
N THR A 158 13.82 -4.13 -3.06
CA THR A 158 12.65 -3.36 -3.52
C THR A 158 12.70 -3.14 -5.02
N VAL A 159 11.53 -3.22 -5.66
CA VAL A 159 11.30 -2.80 -7.04
C VAL A 159 10.33 -1.63 -7.02
N MET A 160 10.63 -0.59 -7.78
CA MET A 160 9.76 0.57 -7.93
C MET A 160 9.31 0.69 -9.38
N THR A 161 7.99 0.65 -9.62
CA THR A 161 7.42 0.93 -10.95
C THR A 161 6.73 2.28 -10.93
N VAL A 162 7.12 3.14 -11.85
CA VAL A 162 6.49 4.43 -12.09
C VAL A 162 5.63 4.31 -13.35
N HIS A 163 4.31 4.39 -13.17
CA HIS A 163 3.34 4.29 -14.26
C HIS A 163 3.07 5.64 -14.94
N ASN A 164 3.14 6.74 -14.16
CA ASN A 164 2.89 8.07 -14.69
C ASN A 164 3.75 9.12 -13.99
N LEU A 165 4.75 9.64 -14.69
CA LEU A 165 5.69 10.66 -14.20
C LEU A 165 5.03 12.03 -13.93
N ALA A 166 3.82 12.27 -14.44
CA ALA A 166 3.10 13.52 -14.17
C ALA A 166 2.61 13.63 -12.72
N PHE A 167 2.44 12.49 -12.04
CA PHE A 167 2.00 12.44 -10.64
C PHE A 167 3.17 11.99 -9.75
N GLN A 168 3.73 12.92 -8.97
CA GLN A 168 4.94 12.70 -8.18
C GLN A 168 4.71 12.78 -6.67
N GLY A 169 3.49 13.11 -6.21
CA GLY A 169 3.18 13.21 -4.78
C GLY A 169 4.02 14.29 -4.09
N GLN A 170 4.08 15.49 -4.67
CA GLN A 170 4.86 16.60 -4.13
C GLN A 170 4.10 17.29 -3.01
N PHE A 171 4.71 17.36 -1.83
CA PHE A 171 4.20 18.04 -0.64
C PHE A 171 5.30 18.93 -0.05
N GLY A 172 4.90 19.89 0.78
CA GLY A 172 5.85 20.76 1.46
C GLY A 172 6.74 20.00 2.47
N PRO A 173 7.92 20.54 2.80
CA PRO A 173 8.85 19.89 3.74
C PRO A 173 8.31 19.84 5.18
N ASP A 174 7.29 20.60 5.49
CA ASP A 174 6.60 20.68 6.78
C ASP A 174 5.98 19.35 7.22
N ILE A 175 5.65 18.45 6.27
CA ILE A 175 5.12 17.11 6.59
C ILE A 175 6.18 16.14 7.11
N PHE A 176 7.48 16.42 6.88
CA PHE A 176 8.56 15.46 7.15
C PHE A 176 8.60 14.94 8.60
N PRO A 177 8.42 15.77 9.64
CA PRO A 177 8.38 15.28 11.02
C PRO A 177 7.29 14.24 11.29
N ASP A 178 6.17 14.35 10.58
CA ASP A 178 4.99 13.50 10.76
C ASP A 178 5.07 12.17 9.99
N LEU A 179 6.08 12.01 9.10
CA LEU A 179 6.30 10.76 8.38
C LEU A 179 6.89 9.64 9.24
N GLY A 180 7.39 9.93 10.44
CA GLY A 180 8.00 8.94 11.33
C GLY A 180 9.33 8.37 10.79
N LEU A 181 9.99 9.10 9.89
CA LEU A 181 11.34 8.78 9.41
C LEU A 181 12.41 9.45 10.29
N PRO A 182 13.62 8.86 10.40
CA PRO A 182 14.69 9.47 11.19
C PRO A 182 15.13 10.83 10.62
N ASN A 183 15.41 11.80 11.50
CA ASN A 183 15.85 13.16 11.11
C ASN A 183 17.15 13.19 10.28
N GLN A 184 17.92 12.11 10.20
CA GLN A 184 19.16 12.02 9.42
C GLN A 184 18.95 11.77 7.93
N THR A 185 17.72 11.57 7.48
CA THR A 185 17.37 11.36 6.07
C THR A 185 17.31 12.64 5.24
N SER A 186 17.48 13.80 5.85
CA SER A 186 17.43 15.12 5.20
C SER A 186 18.78 15.64 4.67
N ARG A 187 19.76 14.75 4.40
CA ARG A 187 21.05 15.10 3.79
C ARG A 187 21.18 14.54 2.40
#